data_f1f32825c605fb7971a0a258c02ecdd8
#
_entry.id   f1f32825c605fb7971a0a258c02ecdd8
#
_cell.length_a   1.000
_cell.length_b   1.000
_cell.length_c   1.000
_cell.angle_alpha   90.00
_cell.angle_beta   90.00
_cell.angle_gamma   90.00
#
_symmetry.space_group_name_H-M   'P 1'
#
loop_
_entity.id
_entity.type
_entity.pdbx_description
1 polymer ?
#
loop_
_entity_poly.entity_id
_entity_poly.type
_entity_poly.pdbx_seq_one_letter_code
_entity_poly.pdbx_strand_id
1 'polypeptide(L)'
;MNHQQIHLPHIGATAQLATFATDNGITEQHAIIHIEPRGELFDAQMQRMLLAESELLATPQCQGAQTIFKRYFLSDATNQKPTLDQMLRTHDATRAASVSCIQQPPLNGSKVAAWLYIVHGMDVEDHDGLVIASHNGYRHLWKMGMHHHKGDSAWQTESLLIDYEETLQRYGATLADNCIRTWFYVRDVDTQYAGMVRARRENFAEQGLTKDTHFITSTGIGGLPADTRALIQLGTYALIGFMPEQQRYLYAPTHLNPTYEYGVTFERGTRIDYGDRRHVYISGTASINNHGEVVHVGDIVRQTRRMWENVETLLAEAGTTFADIAQIIVYLRDVADYDIVSRMFAERFPTTPYVITLAPVCRPTWLIEMECVAISPCSNNNFRDF
;
A
#
# COMPACT_ATOMS: atom_id res chain seq x y z
N MET A 1 0.87 -11.68 14.97
CA MET A 1 1.92 -10.95 14.23
C MET A 1 3.14 -10.80 15.14
N ASN A 2 4.37 -10.99 14.63
CA ASN A 2 5.61 -10.73 15.36
C ASN A 2 6.28 -9.48 14.78
N HIS A 3 6.51 -8.46 15.61
CA HIS A 3 7.13 -7.21 15.21
C HIS A 3 8.56 -7.10 15.76
N GLN A 4 9.50 -6.70 14.94
CA GLN A 4 10.91 -6.51 15.30
C GLN A 4 11.46 -5.22 14.71
N GLN A 5 12.41 -4.59 15.42
CA GLN A 5 13.29 -3.56 14.86
C GLN A 5 14.70 -4.13 14.70
N ILE A 6 15.21 -4.01 13.49
CA ILE A 6 16.57 -4.44 13.13
C ILE A 6 17.39 -3.17 12.88
N HIS A 7 18.29 -2.87 13.79
CA HIS A 7 19.18 -1.73 13.70
C HIS A 7 20.45 -2.11 12.95
N LEU A 8 20.79 -1.33 11.92
CA LEU A 8 21.98 -1.48 11.08
C LEU A 8 22.85 -0.22 11.20
N PRO A 9 23.50 0.00 12.36
CA PRO A 9 24.18 1.27 12.67
C PRO A 9 25.37 1.55 11.75
N HIS A 10 26.06 0.54 11.26
CA HIS A 10 27.16 0.67 10.31
C HIS A 10 26.69 1.17 8.94
N ILE A 11 25.44 0.89 8.56
CA ILE A 11 24.79 1.42 7.36
C ILE A 11 24.11 2.76 7.66
N GLY A 12 23.70 3.00 8.91
CA GLY A 12 22.78 4.07 9.30
C GLY A 12 21.39 3.83 8.76
N ALA A 13 20.86 2.63 9.01
CA ALA A 13 19.53 2.22 8.62
C ALA A 13 18.82 1.50 9.76
N THR A 14 17.48 1.51 9.72
CA THR A 14 16.63 0.69 10.59
C THR A 14 15.56 0.03 9.74
N ALA A 15 15.42 -1.28 9.85
CA ALA A 15 14.30 -2.02 9.30
C ALA A 15 13.30 -2.37 10.40
N GLN A 16 12.04 -1.98 10.22
CA GLN A 16 10.92 -2.45 11.03
C GLN A 16 10.32 -3.63 10.27
N LEU A 17 10.26 -4.80 10.90
CA LEU A 17 9.84 -6.06 10.29
C LEU A 17 8.63 -6.63 11.03
N ALA A 18 7.56 -6.92 10.31
CA ALA A 18 6.44 -7.73 10.77
C ALA A 18 6.51 -9.10 10.10
N THR A 19 6.41 -10.16 10.88
CA THR A 19 6.45 -11.55 10.39
C THR A 19 5.18 -12.28 10.82
N PHE A 20 4.54 -12.93 9.85
CA PHE A 20 3.43 -13.87 10.07
C PHE A 20 3.80 -15.23 9.49
N ALA A 21 3.64 -16.28 10.27
CA ALA A 21 3.89 -17.67 9.89
C ALA A 21 2.88 -18.59 10.56
N THR A 22 2.55 -19.67 9.88
CA THR A 22 1.77 -20.80 10.38
C THR A 22 2.52 -22.11 10.09
N ASP A 23 1.98 -23.23 10.51
CA ASP A 23 2.59 -24.55 10.31
C ASP A 23 2.54 -25.04 8.85
N ASN A 24 1.87 -24.30 7.94
CA ASN A 24 1.76 -24.65 6.52
C ASN A 24 3.05 -24.43 5.71
N GLY A 25 4.09 -23.83 6.30
CA GLY A 25 5.40 -23.59 5.69
C GLY A 25 5.50 -22.27 4.91
N ILE A 26 4.41 -21.48 4.79
CA ILE A 26 4.44 -20.17 4.12
C ILE A 26 4.57 -19.07 5.16
N THR A 27 5.64 -18.27 5.03
CA THR A 27 5.87 -17.10 5.87
C THR A 27 5.71 -15.84 5.04
N GLU A 28 5.00 -14.86 5.62
CA GLU A 28 4.83 -13.52 5.06
C GLU A 28 5.51 -12.50 5.96
N GLN A 29 6.18 -11.54 5.32
CA GLN A 29 6.89 -10.48 6.03
C GLN A 29 6.65 -9.14 5.33
N HIS A 30 6.38 -8.12 6.13
CA HIS A 30 6.39 -6.73 5.66
C HIS A 30 7.51 -5.99 6.37
N ALA A 31 8.34 -5.31 5.58
CA ALA A 31 9.43 -4.50 6.12
C ALA A 31 9.30 -3.04 5.68
N ILE A 32 9.47 -2.11 6.61
CA ILE A 32 9.70 -0.71 6.32
C ILE A 32 11.15 -0.39 6.67
N ILE A 33 11.91 0.08 5.68
CA ILE A 33 13.31 0.44 5.85
C ILE A 33 13.45 1.96 5.85
N HIS A 34 14.04 2.48 6.90
CA HIS A 34 14.38 3.88 7.09
C HIS A 34 15.88 4.09 6.99
N ILE A 35 16.28 5.12 6.24
CA ILE A 35 17.67 5.57 6.17
C ILE A 35 17.84 6.81 7.08
N GLU A 36 18.87 6.80 7.90
CA GLU A 36 19.24 7.93 8.71
C GLU A 36 19.74 9.08 7.81
N PRO A 37 19.18 10.30 7.92
CA PRO A 37 19.63 11.44 7.13
C PRO A 37 21.04 11.89 7.58
N ARG A 38 21.97 12.02 6.62
CA ARG A 38 23.36 12.43 6.88
C ARG A 38 23.85 13.58 5.99
N GLY A 39 22.92 14.30 5.33
CA GLY A 39 23.28 15.38 4.39
C GLY A 39 23.93 14.87 3.08
N GLU A 40 23.76 13.60 2.77
CA GLU A 40 24.34 12.94 1.60
C GLU A 40 23.50 13.17 0.34
N LEU A 41 24.11 12.93 -0.81
CA LEU A 41 23.40 12.83 -2.09
C LEU A 41 22.45 11.61 -2.11
N PHE A 42 21.50 11.61 -3.05
CA PHE A 42 20.52 10.54 -3.18
C PHE A 42 21.18 9.18 -3.44
N ASP A 43 22.14 9.11 -4.34
CA ASP A 43 22.86 7.88 -4.70
C ASP A 43 23.53 7.21 -3.50
N ALA A 44 24.16 8.01 -2.61
CA ALA A 44 24.73 7.48 -1.37
C ALA A 44 23.66 6.91 -0.42
N GLN A 45 22.54 7.61 -0.25
CA GLN A 45 21.41 7.10 0.56
C GLN A 45 20.79 5.86 -0.07
N MET A 46 20.65 5.81 -1.41
CA MET A 46 20.11 4.66 -2.11
C MET A 46 21.03 3.44 -2.03
N GLN A 47 22.36 3.63 -2.08
CA GLN A 47 23.33 2.54 -1.82
C GLN A 47 23.13 1.94 -0.42
N ARG A 48 22.98 2.78 0.60
CA ARG A 48 22.68 2.34 1.97
C ARG A 48 21.33 1.61 2.05
N MET A 49 20.32 2.07 1.32
CA MET A 49 19.02 1.40 1.24
C MET A 49 19.16 -0.01 0.68
N LEU A 50 19.84 -0.17 -0.45
CA LEU A 50 20.05 -1.47 -1.08
C LEU A 50 20.91 -2.41 -0.21
N LEU A 51 21.90 -1.86 0.48
CA LEU A 51 22.69 -2.63 1.44
C LEU A 51 21.84 -3.09 2.63
N ALA A 52 20.97 -2.22 3.16
CA ALA A 52 20.04 -2.56 4.23
C ALA A 52 19.02 -3.63 3.79
N GLU A 53 18.50 -3.57 2.56
CA GLU A 53 17.66 -4.62 1.98
C GLU A 53 18.42 -5.96 1.92
N SER A 54 19.67 -5.95 1.44
CA SER A 54 20.48 -7.16 1.35
C SER A 54 20.77 -7.78 2.71
N GLU A 55 21.11 -6.96 3.71
CA GLU A 55 21.36 -7.44 5.06
C GLU A 55 20.08 -7.96 5.74
N LEU A 56 18.94 -7.29 5.53
CA LEU A 56 17.65 -7.77 5.99
C LEU A 56 17.34 -9.17 5.42
N LEU A 57 17.49 -9.34 4.09
CA LEU A 57 17.22 -10.61 3.42
C LEU A 57 18.23 -11.73 3.79
N ALA A 58 19.40 -11.36 4.29
CA ALA A 58 20.40 -12.31 4.81
C ALA A 58 20.15 -12.73 6.26
N THR A 59 19.23 -12.07 7.00
CA THR A 59 18.88 -12.45 8.36
C THR A 59 18.26 -13.85 8.41
N PRO A 60 18.40 -14.60 9.51
CA PRO A 60 17.77 -15.91 9.65
C PRO A 60 16.25 -15.92 9.42
N GLN A 61 15.57 -14.81 9.74
CA GLN A 61 14.12 -14.65 9.57
C GLN A 61 13.71 -14.54 8.10
N CYS A 62 14.57 -13.99 7.24
CA CYS A 62 14.30 -13.76 5.82
C CYS A 62 15.11 -14.66 4.88
N GLN A 63 15.97 -15.52 5.43
CA GLN A 63 16.84 -16.39 4.61
C GLN A 63 16.01 -17.30 3.71
N GLY A 64 16.29 -17.27 2.41
CA GLY A 64 15.57 -18.03 1.39
C GLY A 64 14.22 -17.44 0.96
N ALA A 65 13.80 -16.31 1.56
CA ALA A 65 12.59 -15.62 1.17
C ALA A 65 12.82 -14.78 -0.10
N GLN A 66 11.72 -14.48 -0.80
CA GLN A 66 11.70 -13.67 -2.02
C GLN A 66 10.88 -12.40 -1.80
N THR A 67 11.36 -11.27 -2.33
CA THR A 67 10.59 -10.02 -2.33
C THR A 67 9.66 -10.02 -3.53
N ILE A 68 8.36 -9.89 -3.30
CA ILE A 68 7.33 -9.84 -4.34
C ILE A 68 7.05 -8.41 -4.77
N PHE A 69 7.08 -7.49 -3.81
CA PHE A 69 6.69 -6.10 -4.01
C PHE A 69 7.67 -5.19 -3.29
N LYS A 70 8.02 -4.07 -3.96
CA LYS A 70 8.80 -2.96 -3.38
C LYS A 70 8.13 -1.63 -3.69
N ARG A 71 8.06 -0.76 -2.70
CA ARG A 71 7.70 0.64 -2.89
C ARG A 71 8.78 1.54 -2.32
N TYR A 72 9.38 2.36 -3.20
CA TYR A 72 10.30 3.39 -2.78
C TYR A 72 9.58 4.74 -2.70
N PHE A 73 9.61 5.32 -1.52
CA PHE A 73 9.16 6.68 -1.24
C PHE A 73 10.33 7.60 -1.47
N LEU A 74 10.22 8.50 -2.45
CA LEU A 74 11.32 9.36 -2.91
C LEU A 74 11.05 10.82 -2.54
N SER A 75 12.11 11.57 -2.24
CA SER A 75 12.00 13.01 -1.98
C SER A 75 11.88 13.83 -3.26
N ASP A 76 12.41 13.33 -4.40
CA ASP A 76 12.42 13.97 -5.72
C ASP A 76 12.46 12.90 -6.82
N ALA A 77 11.31 12.32 -7.14
CA ALA A 77 11.25 11.16 -8.02
C ALA A 77 11.78 11.45 -9.44
N THR A 78 11.52 12.65 -9.98
CA THR A 78 11.94 13.03 -11.33
C THR A 78 13.47 12.98 -11.48
N ASN A 79 14.20 13.51 -10.52
CA ASN A 79 15.66 13.53 -10.55
C ASN A 79 16.29 12.24 -10.03
N GLN A 80 15.61 11.51 -9.15
CA GLN A 80 16.16 10.33 -8.45
C GLN A 80 15.90 9.01 -9.18
N LYS A 81 14.79 8.88 -9.88
CA LYS A 81 14.41 7.62 -10.53
C LYS A 81 15.42 7.08 -11.53
N PRO A 82 16.07 7.88 -12.40
CA PRO A 82 17.09 7.34 -13.31
C PRO A 82 18.25 6.65 -12.58
N THR A 83 18.74 7.25 -11.48
CA THR A 83 19.78 6.65 -10.62
C THR A 83 19.27 5.39 -9.92
N LEU A 84 18.06 5.43 -9.36
CA LEU A 84 17.43 4.29 -8.73
C LEU A 84 17.29 3.12 -9.71
N ASP A 85 16.76 3.34 -10.91
CA ASP A 85 16.59 2.30 -11.92
C ASP A 85 17.93 1.68 -12.35
N GLN A 86 19.00 2.49 -12.44
CA GLN A 86 20.33 1.99 -12.73
C GLN A 86 20.84 1.08 -11.60
N MET A 87 20.66 1.51 -10.36
CA MET A 87 21.09 0.73 -9.19
C MET A 87 20.31 -0.58 -9.06
N LEU A 88 18.99 -0.56 -9.26
CA LEU A 88 18.16 -1.75 -9.18
C LEU A 88 18.55 -2.79 -10.25
N ARG A 89 18.84 -2.36 -11.48
CA ARG A 89 19.28 -3.29 -12.54
C ARG A 89 20.53 -4.09 -12.16
N THR A 90 21.43 -3.51 -11.38
CA THR A 90 22.66 -4.19 -10.93
C THR A 90 22.47 -4.98 -9.65
N HIS A 91 21.58 -4.53 -8.77
CA HIS A 91 21.32 -5.13 -7.47
C HIS A 91 20.33 -6.28 -7.54
N ASP A 92 19.24 -6.10 -8.28
CA ASP A 92 18.13 -7.06 -8.36
C ASP A 92 18.15 -7.91 -9.64
N ALA A 93 19.30 -8.04 -10.34
CA ALA A 93 19.42 -8.75 -11.61
C ALA A 93 18.90 -10.20 -11.60
N THR A 94 18.68 -10.78 -10.42
CA THR A 94 18.18 -12.15 -10.24
C THR A 94 16.93 -12.23 -9.38
N ARG A 95 16.33 -11.09 -8.98
CA ARG A 95 15.20 -11.03 -8.03
C ARG A 95 13.99 -10.38 -8.69
N ALA A 96 12.97 -11.20 -8.94
CA ALA A 96 11.66 -10.70 -9.37
C ALA A 96 11.00 -9.90 -8.25
N ALA A 97 10.63 -8.63 -8.51
CA ALA A 97 9.79 -7.84 -7.62
C ALA A 97 9.02 -6.79 -8.42
N SER A 98 7.73 -6.62 -8.13
CA SER A 98 6.96 -5.51 -8.71
C SER A 98 7.31 -4.21 -7.99
N VAL A 99 7.87 -3.23 -8.71
CA VAL A 99 8.45 -2.02 -8.12
C VAL A 99 7.57 -0.80 -8.36
N SER A 100 7.24 -0.09 -7.29
CA SER A 100 6.64 1.24 -7.29
C SER A 100 7.65 2.28 -6.82
N CYS A 101 7.84 3.35 -7.60
CA CYS A 101 8.60 4.53 -7.17
C CYS A 101 7.68 5.74 -7.22
N ILE A 102 7.55 6.44 -6.12
CA ILE A 102 6.66 7.59 -6.04
C ILE A 102 7.29 8.72 -5.23
N GLN A 103 7.14 9.95 -5.68
CA GLN A 103 7.49 11.11 -4.87
C GLN A 103 6.42 11.33 -3.82
N GLN A 104 6.71 10.80 -2.66
CA GLN A 104 6.08 11.01 -1.38
C GLN A 104 7.21 11.09 -0.35
N PRO A 105 7.83 12.26 -0.18
CA PRO A 105 9.04 12.42 0.64
C PRO A 105 8.89 11.82 2.03
N PRO A 106 9.80 10.93 2.47
CA PRO A 106 9.86 10.53 3.86
C PRO A 106 10.14 11.72 4.76
N LEU A 107 9.34 11.90 5.81
CA LEU A 107 9.42 13.11 6.63
C LEU A 107 10.49 13.04 7.74
N ASN A 108 11.18 11.91 7.89
CA ASN A 108 12.34 11.78 8.77
C ASN A 108 13.60 12.53 8.26
N GLY A 109 13.50 13.22 7.12
CA GLY A 109 14.60 13.98 6.50
C GLY A 109 15.46 13.15 5.54
N SER A 110 15.18 11.86 5.35
CA SER A 110 15.87 11.06 4.34
C SER A 110 15.30 11.31 2.93
N LYS A 111 16.09 10.96 1.92
CA LYS A 111 15.69 11.08 0.51
C LYS A 111 14.96 9.85 0.00
N VAL A 112 14.98 8.76 0.76
CA VAL A 112 14.35 7.49 0.39
C VAL A 112 13.95 6.72 1.65
N ALA A 113 12.78 6.08 1.59
CA ALA A 113 12.37 4.99 2.47
C ALA A 113 11.79 3.87 1.59
N ALA A 114 11.71 2.64 2.10
CA ALA A 114 11.17 1.53 1.33
C ALA A 114 10.18 0.71 2.14
N TRP A 115 9.13 0.23 1.45
CA TRP A 115 8.27 -0.85 1.92
C TRP A 115 8.50 -2.09 1.05
N LEU A 116 8.77 -3.21 1.68
CA LEU A 116 8.94 -4.51 1.03
C LEU A 116 7.88 -5.50 1.52
N TYR A 117 7.31 -6.27 0.60
CA TYR A 117 6.55 -7.47 0.91
C TYR A 117 7.38 -8.69 0.50
N ILE A 118 7.68 -9.54 1.47
CA ILE A 118 8.63 -10.63 1.36
C ILE A 118 7.90 -11.93 1.74
N VAL A 119 8.13 -13.00 1.00
CA VAL A 119 7.48 -14.29 1.23
C VAL A 119 8.49 -15.43 1.19
N HIS A 120 8.22 -16.47 1.95
CA HIS A 120 8.92 -17.76 1.89
C HIS A 120 7.90 -18.86 1.59
N GLY A 121 8.28 -19.85 0.77
CA GLY A 121 7.43 -21.00 0.46
C GLY A 121 6.46 -20.79 -0.71
N MET A 122 6.63 -19.73 -1.51
CA MET A 122 5.86 -19.48 -2.72
C MET A 122 6.72 -19.60 -3.98
N ASP A 123 6.12 -20.01 -5.09
CA ASP A 123 6.70 -19.89 -6.41
C ASP A 123 6.47 -18.47 -6.94
N VAL A 124 7.54 -17.78 -7.35
CA VAL A 124 7.46 -16.38 -7.79
C VAL A 124 8.00 -16.24 -9.21
N GLU A 125 7.18 -15.65 -10.07
CA GLU A 125 7.49 -15.39 -11.48
C GLU A 125 7.33 -13.89 -11.79
N ASP A 126 8.18 -13.35 -12.66
CA ASP A 126 8.09 -11.99 -13.19
C ASP A 126 7.75 -12.02 -14.67
N HIS A 127 6.66 -11.37 -15.04
CA HIS A 127 6.18 -11.22 -16.41
C HIS A 127 6.12 -9.72 -16.78
N ASP A 128 7.29 -9.14 -17.05
CA ASP A 128 7.43 -7.73 -17.41
C ASP A 128 6.86 -6.77 -16.34
N GLY A 129 7.31 -7.00 -15.09
CA GLY A 129 6.91 -6.21 -13.92
C GLY A 129 5.53 -6.56 -13.36
N LEU A 130 4.81 -7.53 -13.94
CA LEU A 130 3.74 -8.25 -13.28
C LEU A 130 4.35 -9.42 -12.52
N VAL A 131 4.39 -9.33 -11.21
CA VAL A 131 4.89 -10.42 -10.37
C VAL A 131 3.73 -11.29 -9.92
N ILE A 132 3.87 -12.59 -10.13
CA ILE A 132 2.91 -13.61 -9.72
C ILE A 132 3.55 -14.48 -8.66
N ALA A 133 2.97 -14.50 -7.47
CA ALA A 133 3.34 -15.42 -6.41
C ALA A 133 2.24 -16.51 -6.27
N SER A 134 2.65 -17.78 -6.36
CA SER A 134 1.73 -18.90 -6.43
C SER A 134 1.97 -19.89 -5.29
N HIS A 135 0.89 -20.37 -4.69
CA HIS A 135 0.90 -21.45 -3.68
C HIS A 135 -0.52 -22.01 -3.50
N ASN A 136 -0.64 -23.25 -3.08
CA ASN A 136 -1.90 -23.90 -2.71
C ASN A 136 -3.08 -23.66 -3.66
N GLY A 137 -2.82 -23.41 -4.96
CA GLY A 137 -3.82 -23.08 -5.96
C GLY A 137 -4.30 -21.63 -5.96
N TYR A 138 -3.70 -20.77 -5.16
CA TYR A 138 -3.84 -19.32 -5.25
C TYR A 138 -2.74 -18.71 -6.11
N ARG A 139 -3.06 -17.62 -6.82
CA ARG A 139 -2.10 -16.79 -7.55
C ARG A 139 -2.30 -15.32 -7.17
N HIS A 140 -1.28 -14.70 -6.65
CA HIS A 140 -1.23 -13.30 -6.23
C HIS A 140 -0.53 -12.48 -7.30
N LEU A 141 -1.27 -11.60 -7.97
CA LEU A 141 -0.80 -10.78 -9.08
C LEU A 141 -0.52 -9.35 -8.59
N TRP A 142 0.74 -8.93 -8.68
CA TRP A 142 1.18 -7.58 -8.29
C TRP A 142 1.70 -6.83 -9.51
N LYS A 143 1.04 -5.73 -9.88
CA LYS A 143 1.47 -4.85 -10.97
C LYS A 143 1.56 -3.42 -10.45
N MET A 144 2.79 -2.89 -10.39
CA MET A 144 3.07 -1.59 -9.79
C MET A 144 3.63 -0.59 -10.81
N GLY A 145 3.51 0.69 -10.48
CA GLY A 145 4.16 1.75 -11.22
C GLY A 145 3.60 2.04 -12.61
N MET A 146 2.40 1.55 -12.93
CA MET A 146 1.73 1.82 -14.21
C MET A 146 1.42 3.30 -14.35
N HIS A 147 1.77 3.90 -15.49
CA HIS A 147 1.45 5.30 -15.78
C HIS A 147 1.40 5.57 -17.29
N HIS A 148 0.62 6.59 -17.66
CA HIS A 148 0.61 7.17 -19.00
C HIS A 148 1.12 8.61 -18.95
N HIS A 149 1.47 9.15 -20.12
CA HIS A 149 2.03 10.50 -20.24
C HIS A 149 1.27 11.38 -21.26
N LYS A 150 0.08 10.96 -21.67
CA LYS A 150 -0.81 11.69 -22.59
C LYS A 150 -2.14 11.98 -21.89
N GLY A 151 -2.85 12.96 -22.39
CA GLY A 151 -4.19 13.30 -21.91
C GLY A 151 -4.23 13.93 -20.52
N ASP A 152 -5.43 14.14 -20.03
CA ASP A 152 -5.72 14.62 -18.67
C ASP A 152 -5.80 13.45 -17.65
N SER A 153 -6.06 13.76 -16.39
CA SER A 153 -6.14 12.76 -15.34
C SER A 153 -7.27 11.75 -15.55
N ALA A 154 -8.36 12.14 -16.19
CA ALA A 154 -9.46 11.23 -16.51
C ALA A 154 -9.03 10.23 -17.59
N TRP A 155 -8.48 10.71 -18.69
CA TRP A 155 -7.98 9.85 -19.77
C TRP A 155 -6.90 8.89 -19.30
N GLN A 156 -5.93 9.38 -18.48
CA GLN A 156 -4.88 8.52 -17.93
C GLN A 156 -5.43 7.44 -17.01
N THR A 157 -6.43 7.78 -16.18
CA THR A 157 -7.08 6.81 -15.30
C THR A 157 -7.81 5.72 -16.08
N GLU A 158 -8.62 6.12 -17.06
CA GLU A 158 -9.35 5.19 -17.93
C GLU A 158 -8.39 4.24 -18.66
N SER A 159 -7.37 4.82 -19.32
CA SER A 159 -6.38 4.03 -20.06
C SER A 159 -5.64 3.04 -19.16
N LEU A 160 -5.26 3.45 -17.94
CA LEU A 160 -4.59 2.56 -16.98
C LEU A 160 -5.49 1.41 -16.50
N LEU A 161 -6.78 1.68 -16.32
CA LEU A 161 -7.73 0.63 -15.95
C LEU A 161 -7.95 -0.36 -17.09
N ILE A 162 -8.10 0.13 -18.33
CA ILE A 162 -8.20 -0.73 -19.54
C ILE A 162 -6.96 -1.60 -19.70
N ASP A 163 -5.75 -1.04 -19.62
CA ASP A 163 -4.50 -1.81 -19.72
C ASP A 163 -4.41 -2.89 -18.64
N TYR A 164 -4.91 -2.57 -17.43
CA TYR A 164 -4.93 -3.53 -16.34
C TYR A 164 -5.97 -4.62 -16.53
N GLU A 165 -7.16 -4.30 -17.03
CA GLU A 165 -8.21 -5.27 -17.40
C GLU A 165 -7.71 -6.25 -18.46
N GLU A 166 -7.03 -5.76 -19.52
CA GLU A 166 -6.39 -6.61 -20.52
C GLU A 166 -5.32 -7.51 -19.89
N THR A 167 -4.58 -7.00 -18.93
CA THR A 167 -3.60 -7.79 -18.18
C THR A 167 -4.29 -8.90 -17.39
N LEU A 168 -5.35 -8.62 -16.66
CA LEU A 168 -6.12 -9.62 -15.90
C LEU A 168 -6.73 -10.68 -16.80
N GLN A 169 -7.29 -10.31 -17.94
CA GLN A 169 -7.91 -11.25 -18.92
C GLN A 169 -6.92 -12.31 -19.39
N ARG A 170 -5.64 -11.99 -19.58
CA ARG A 170 -4.59 -12.95 -19.98
C ARG A 170 -4.41 -14.08 -18.95
N TYR A 171 -4.80 -13.84 -17.71
CA TYR A 171 -4.71 -14.80 -16.61
C TYR A 171 -6.08 -15.39 -16.21
N GLY A 172 -7.14 -15.09 -16.98
CA GLY A 172 -8.49 -15.56 -16.72
C GLY A 172 -9.16 -14.88 -15.52
N ALA A 173 -8.79 -13.63 -15.27
CA ALA A 173 -9.28 -12.81 -14.16
C ALA A 173 -10.01 -11.56 -14.67
N THR A 174 -10.81 -10.94 -13.80
CA THR A 174 -11.53 -9.69 -14.07
C THR A 174 -11.20 -8.64 -13.01
N LEU A 175 -11.49 -7.38 -13.33
CA LEU A 175 -11.35 -6.29 -12.36
C LEU A 175 -12.32 -6.48 -11.19
N ALA A 176 -13.58 -6.84 -11.49
CA ALA A 176 -14.63 -7.01 -10.50
C ALA A 176 -14.39 -8.20 -9.56
N ASP A 177 -14.05 -9.37 -10.10
CA ASP A 177 -13.99 -10.58 -9.29
C ASP A 177 -12.65 -10.81 -8.60
N ASN A 178 -11.56 -10.22 -9.13
CA ASN A 178 -10.20 -10.59 -8.72
C ASN A 178 -9.37 -9.45 -8.16
N CYS A 179 -9.66 -8.16 -8.50
CA CYS A 179 -8.87 -7.05 -8.01
C CYS A 179 -9.21 -6.76 -6.54
N ILE A 180 -8.25 -7.00 -5.66
CA ILE A 180 -8.43 -6.82 -4.21
C ILE A 180 -8.06 -5.40 -3.79
N ARG A 181 -7.01 -4.81 -4.40
CA ARG A 181 -6.45 -3.56 -3.94
C ARG A 181 -5.92 -2.72 -5.10
N THR A 182 -6.20 -1.40 -5.06
CA THR A 182 -5.61 -0.40 -5.96
C THR A 182 -5.01 0.77 -5.19
N TRP A 183 -3.94 1.38 -5.74
CA TRP A 183 -3.33 2.63 -5.28
C TRP A 183 -3.26 3.60 -6.44
N PHE A 184 -3.99 4.72 -6.33
CA PHE A 184 -3.93 5.82 -7.27
C PHE A 184 -3.10 6.95 -6.68
N TYR A 185 -1.92 7.17 -7.22
CA TYR A 185 -1.10 8.35 -6.90
C TYR A 185 -1.43 9.46 -7.88
N VAL A 186 -1.87 10.58 -7.34
CA VAL A 186 -2.41 11.68 -8.13
C VAL A 186 -1.48 12.88 -8.00
N ARG A 187 -0.88 13.30 -9.13
CA ARG A 187 -0.14 14.56 -9.22
C ARG A 187 -1.10 15.71 -8.98
N ASP A 188 -0.71 16.67 -8.12
CA ASP A 188 -1.56 17.82 -7.79
C ASP A 188 -3.00 17.41 -7.45
N VAL A 189 -3.14 16.60 -6.43
CA VAL A 189 -4.40 15.96 -6.03
C VAL A 189 -5.56 16.96 -5.90
N ASP A 190 -5.29 18.20 -5.48
CA ASP A 190 -6.33 19.23 -5.33
C ASP A 190 -6.95 19.65 -6.69
N THR A 191 -6.26 19.43 -7.82
CA THR A 191 -6.73 19.79 -9.16
C THR A 191 -7.06 18.57 -10.03
N GLN A 192 -6.36 17.44 -9.88
CA GLN A 192 -6.47 16.28 -10.76
C GLN A 192 -7.38 15.17 -10.23
N TYR A 193 -7.69 15.18 -8.92
CA TYR A 193 -8.46 14.12 -8.28
C TYR A 193 -9.85 13.93 -8.87
N ALA A 194 -10.54 15.02 -9.21
CA ALA A 194 -11.89 14.96 -9.79
C ALA A 194 -11.95 14.20 -11.13
N GLY A 195 -10.93 14.37 -11.99
CA GLY A 195 -10.81 13.63 -13.24
C GLY A 195 -10.61 12.15 -13.02
N MET A 196 -9.73 11.78 -12.09
CA MET A 196 -9.48 10.39 -11.71
C MET A 196 -10.75 9.73 -11.16
N VAL A 197 -11.45 10.38 -10.22
CA VAL A 197 -12.68 9.84 -9.61
C VAL A 197 -13.77 9.62 -10.66
N ARG A 198 -13.94 10.57 -11.60
CA ARG A 198 -14.93 10.45 -12.67
C ARG A 198 -14.64 9.24 -13.55
N ALA A 199 -13.43 9.13 -14.10
CA ALA A 199 -13.05 8.04 -14.98
C ALA A 199 -13.13 6.68 -14.29
N ARG A 200 -12.66 6.58 -13.03
CA ARG A 200 -12.78 5.34 -12.25
C ARG A 200 -14.24 4.94 -12.04
N ARG A 201 -15.12 5.89 -11.75
CA ARG A 201 -16.55 5.61 -11.55
C ARG A 201 -17.20 5.09 -12.83
N GLU A 202 -16.89 5.70 -13.97
CA GLU A 202 -17.40 5.31 -15.28
C GLU A 202 -16.93 3.91 -15.66
N ASN A 203 -15.63 3.65 -15.61
CA ASN A 203 -15.04 2.33 -15.85
C ASN A 203 -15.59 1.26 -14.89
N PHE A 204 -15.66 1.55 -13.59
CA PHE A 204 -16.18 0.60 -12.61
C PHE A 204 -17.64 0.21 -12.89
N ALA A 205 -18.47 1.16 -13.31
CA ALA A 205 -19.86 0.87 -13.68
C ALA A 205 -19.94 -0.08 -14.89
N GLU A 206 -19.07 0.08 -15.89
CA GLU A 206 -18.95 -0.81 -17.05
C GLU A 206 -18.50 -2.22 -16.65
N GLN A 207 -17.65 -2.34 -15.63
CA GLN A 207 -17.16 -3.59 -15.08
C GLN A 207 -18.12 -4.24 -14.04
N GLY A 208 -19.31 -3.66 -13.81
CA GLY A 208 -20.28 -4.17 -12.84
C GLY A 208 -19.95 -3.84 -11.38
N LEU A 209 -18.97 -2.98 -11.12
CA LEU A 209 -18.62 -2.47 -9.81
C LEU A 209 -19.50 -1.25 -9.47
N THR A 210 -20.54 -1.48 -8.69
CA THR A 210 -21.57 -0.49 -8.35
C THR A 210 -21.91 -0.50 -6.87
N LYS A 211 -22.74 0.46 -6.44
CA LYS A 211 -23.25 0.48 -5.05
C LYS A 211 -24.10 -0.74 -4.67
N ASP A 212 -24.65 -1.46 -5.66
CA ASP A 212 -25.52 -2.61 -5.47
C ASP A 212 -24.74 -3.95 -5.54
N THR A 213 -23.47 -3.90 -5.94
CA THR A 213 -22.53 -5.01 -5.93
C THR A 213 -21.44 -4.75 -4.88
N HIS A 214 -20.32 -4.26 -5.29
CA HIS A 214 -19.19 -3.80 -4.45
C HIS A 214 -18.26 -2.88 -5.24
N PHE A 215 -17.31 -2.27 -4.53
CA PHE A 215 -16.16 -1.60 -5.13
C PHE A 215 -14.86 -2.31 -4.74
N ILE A 216 -13.73 -1.76 -5.14
CA ILE A 216 -12.39 -2.27 -4.81
C ILE A 216 -11.82 -1.46 -3.65
N THR A 217 -11.13 -2.11 -2.71
CA THR A 217 -10.37 -1.43 -1.67
C THR A 217 -9.28 -0.56 -2.30
N SER A 218 -9.26 0.74 -2.02
CA SER A 218 -8.43 1.69 -2.77
C SER A 218 -7.94 2.85 -1.91
N THR A 219 -6.74 3.35 -2.23
CA THR A 219 -6.24 4.64 -1.76
C THR A 219 -6.02 5.55 -2.95
N GLY A 220 -6.61 6.75 -2.92
CA GLY A 220 -6.37 7.83 -3.88
C GLY A 220 -5.73 8.99 -3.15
N ILE A 221 -4.44 9.25 -3.38
CA ILE A 221 -3.61 10.12 -2.56
C ILE A 221 -2.65 10.95 -3.41
N GLY A 222 -2.21 12.10 -2.91
CA GLY A 222 -1.18 12.90 -3.54
C GLY A 222 0.13 12.13 -3.66
N GLY A 223 0.73 12.19 -4.86
CA GLY A 223 2.03 11.60 -5.14
C GLY A 223 2.43 11.91 -6.59
N LEU A 224 3.70 12.24 -6.80
CA LEU A 224 4.17 12.60 -8.13
C LEU A 224 4.90 11.40 -8.77
N PRO A 225 4.38 10.89 -9.90
CA PRO A 225 5.14 9.97 -10.73
C PRO A 225 6.44 10.64 -11.21
N ALA A 226 7.48 9.85 -11.46
CA ALA A 226 8.77 10.37 -11.93
C ALA A 226 8.69 11.00 -13.33
N ASP A 227 7.87 10.46 -14.23
CA ASP A 227 7.54 11.14 -15.50
C ASP A 227 6.68 12.37 -15.19
N THR A 228 7.18 13.56 -15.51
CA THR A 228 6.49 14.83 -15.22
C THR A 228 5.18 15.03 -15.99
N ARG A 229 4.95 14.25 -17.07
CA ARG A 229 3.70 14.24 -17.85
C ARG A 229 2.66 13.28 -17.28
N ALA A 230 3.07 12.35 -16.42
CA ALA A 230 2.15 11.43 -15.76
C ALA A 230 1.42 12.17 -14.63
N LEU A 231 0.09 12.22 -14.72
CA LEU A 231 -0.79 12.79 -13.71
C LEU A 231 -1.26 11.73 -12.73
N ILE A 232 -1.32 10.47 -13.20
CA ILE A 232 -1.77 9.31 -12.42
C ILE A 232 -0.71 8.21 -12.51
N GLN A 233 -0.41 7.59 -11.38
CA GLN A 233 0.28 6.31 -11.32
C GLN A 233 -0.60 5.30 -10.59
N LEU A 234 -0.75 4.11 -11.18
CA LEU A 234 -1.57 3.03 -10.64
C LEU A 234 -0.69 1.88 -10.15
N GLY A 235 -1.00 1.37 -8.97
CA GLY A 235 -0.53 0.10 -8.46
C GLY A 235 -1.72 -0.80 -8.13
N THR A 236 -1.58 -2.12 -8.37
CA THR A 236 -2.67 -3.07 -8.23
C THR A 236 -2.22 -4.38 -7.60
N TYR A 237 -3.14 -4.99 -6.89
CA TYR A 237 -3.05 -6.37 -6.42
C TYR A 237 -4.34 -7.12 -6.73
N ALA A 238 -4.21 -8.28 -7.39
CA ALA A 238 -5.32 -9.19 -7.65
C ALA A 238 -5.02 -10.59 -7.12
N LEU A 239 -6.09 -11.33 -6.80
CA LEU A 239 -6.04 -12.70 -6.32
C LEU A 239 -6.87 -13.61 -7.22
N ILE A 240 -6.31 -14.76 -7.59
CA ILE A 240 -6.97 -15.78 -8.39
C ILE A 240 -6.97 -17.09 -7.61
N GLY A 241 -8.03 -17.88 -7.79
CA GLY A 241 -8.15 -19.20 -7.16
C GLY A 241 -8.86 -19.20 -5.81
N PHE A 242 -9.33 -18.05 -5.34
CA PHE A 242 -10.17 -17.96 -4.14
C PHE A 242 -11.65 -18.09 -4.50
N MET A 243 -12.47 -18.43 -3.52
CA MET A 243 -13.92 -18.47 -3.64
C MET A 243 -14.52 -17.14 -3.17
N PRO A 244 -15.64 -16.67 -3.77
CA PRO A 244 -16.26 -15.39 -3.37
C PRO A 244 -16.54 -15.29 -1.87
N GLU A 245 -16.87 -16.40 -1.21
CA GLU A 245 -17.17 -16.46 0.23
C GLU A 245 -15.96 -16.19 1.13
N GLN A 246 -14.74 -16.26 0.58
CA GLN A 246 -13.51 -15.89 1.30
C GLN A 246 -13.37 -14.38 1.45
N GLN A 247 -14.00 -13.60 0.55
CA GLN A 247 -13.90 -12.16 0.54
C GLN A 247 -15.07 -11.51 1.29
N ARG A 248 -14.75 -10.50 2.11
CA ARG A 248 -15.75 -9.65 2.77
C ARG A 248 -15.28 -8.20 2.75
N TYR A 249 -16.25 -7.31 2.48
CA TYR A 249 -16.02 -5.86 2.51
C TYR A 249 -16.30 -5.31 3.90
N LEU A 250 -15.58 -4.25 4.27
CA LEU A 250 -15.64 -3.62 5.60
C LEU A 250 -16.23 -2.23 5.47
N TYR A 251 -17.14 -1.90 6.36
CA TYR A 251 -17.95 -0.67 6.27
C TYR A 251 -17.83 0.22 7.50
N ALA A 252 -17.73 -0.34 8.70
CA ALA A 252 -17.72 0.38 10.00
C ALA A 252 -18.82 1.45 10.11
N PRO A 253 -20.12 1.13 9.95
CA PRO A 253 -21.21 2.11 9.76
C PRO A 253 -21.45 3.02 10.95
N THR A 254 -20.95 2.67 12.13
CA THR A 254 -20.99 3.54 13.33
C THR A 254 -19.98 4.70 13.25
N HIS A 255 -18.97 4.61 12.41
CA HIS A 255 -17.85 5.55 12.30
C HIS A 255 -17.70 6.16 10.91
N LEU A 256 -18.08 5.41 9.87
CA LEU A 256 -17.86 5.76 8.49
C LEU A 256 -19.16 5.64 7.70
N ASN A 257 -19.37 6.52 6.72
CA ASN A 257 -20.47 6.41 5.77
C ASN A 257 -20.03 5.63 4.51
N PRO A 258 -20.99 5.10 3.73
CA PRO A 258 -20.70 4.53 2.40
C PRO A 258 -20.03 5.57 1.48
N THR A 259 -19.02 5.14 0.74
CA THR A 259 -18.18 6.07 -0.07
C THR A 259 -18.95 6.70 -1.23
N TYR A 260 -19.92 5.99 -1.81
CA TYR A 260 -20.75 6.49 -2.90
C TYR A 260 -21.62 7.69 -2.50
N GLU A 261 -21.95 7.87 -1.21
CA GLU A 261 -22.73 9.01 -0.73
C GLU A 261 -22.04 10.36 -0.91
N TYR A 262 -20.71 10.37 -0.95
CA TYR A 262 -19.93 11.57 -1.26
C TYR A 262 -19.18 11.50 -2.59
N GLY A 263 -19.65 10.62 -3.49
CA GLY A 263 -19.30 10.61 -4.90
C GLY A 263 -18.02 9.89 -5.29
N VAL A 264 -17.48 9.03 -4.43
CA VAL A 264 -16.32 8.21 -4.73
C VAL A 264 -16.67 6.71 -4.72
N THR A 265 -15.87 5.89 -5.43
CA THR A 265 -16.14 4.48 -5.68
C THR A 265 -14.96 3.62 -5.18
N PHE A 266 -15.00 3.30 -3.88
CA PHE A 266 -14.04 2.37 -3.27
C PHE A 266 -14.65 1.74 -2.01
N GLU A 267 -14.14 0.59 -1.57
CA GLU A 267 -14.48 -0.01 -0.27
C GLU A 267 -13.55 0.51 0.83
N ARG A 268 -14.06 0.66 2.04
CA ARG A 268 -13.28 1.08 3.22
C ARG A 268 -12.19 0.08 3.57
N GLY A 269 -12.43 -1.19 3.30
CA GLY A 269 -11.49 -2.27 3.46
C GLY A 269 -12.03 -3.59 2.91
N THR A 270 -11.11 -4.51 2.72
CA THR A 270 -11.43 -5.88 2.29
C THR A 270 -10.70 -6.87 3.20
N ARG A 271 -11.42 -7.91 3.61
CA ARG A 271 -10.90 -9.07 4.33
C ARG A 271 -10.96 -10.28 3.41
N ILE A 272 -9.87 -11.05 3.37
CA ILE A 272 -9.79 -12.36 2.69
C ILE A 272 -9.46 -13.42 3.72
N ASP A 273 -10.31 -14.44 3.85
CA ASP A 273 -10.09 -15.57 4.75
C ASP A 273 -9.51 -16.76 3.98
N TYR A 274 -8.43 -17.32 4.51
CA TYR A 274 -7.84 -18.60 4.10
C TYR A 274 -8.09 -19.66 5.19
N GLY A 275 -7.63 -20.88 5.00
CA GLY A 275 -7.77 -21.93 5.98
C GLY A 275 -7.06 -21.61 7.31
N ASP A 276 -5.86 -21.08 7.22
CA ASP A 276 -4.94 -20.85 8.35
C ASP A 276 -4.78 -19.37 8.75
N ARG A 277 -5.16 -18.42 7.89
CA ARG A 277 -4.95 -16.98 8.13
C ARG A 277 -6.00 -16.11 7.47
N ARG A 278 -5.98 -14.84 7.85
CA ARG A 278 -6.82 -13.79 7.34
C ARG A 278 -5.97 -12.61 6.92
N HIS A 279 -6.22 -12.09 5.72
CA HIS A 279 -5.68 -10.82 5.27
C HIS A 279 -6.73 -9.72 5.37
N VAL A 280 -6.33 -8.56 5.82
CA VAL A 280 -7.17 -7.37 5.91
C VAL A 280 -6.44 -6.20 5.27
N TYR A 281 -7.05 -5.60 4.26
CA TYR A 281 -6.56 -4.43 3.56
C TYR A 281 -7.47 -3.25 3.91
N ILE A 282 -6.92 -2.21 4.54
CA ILE A 282 -7.64 -0.99 4.88
C ILE A 282 -7.27 0.10 3.89
N SER A 283 -8.28 0.69 3.24
CA SER A 283 -8.14 1.85 2.35
C SER A 283 -7.63 3.07 3.10
N GLY A 284 -7.13 4.05 2.36
CA GLY A 284 -6.87 5.38 2.92
C GLY A 284 -8.04 5.87 3.74
N THR A 285 -7.79 6.11 5.03
CA THR A 285 -8.81 6.47 6.04
C THR A 285 -8.33 7.72 6.76
N ALA A 286 -9.19 8.73 6.83
CA ALA A 286 -8.94 10.02 7.45
C ALA A 286 -9.92 10.33 8.58
N SER A 287 -9.86 11.54 9.13
CA SER A 287 -10.77 12.04 10.17
C SER A 287 -12.13 12.40 9.58
N ILE A 288 -13.03 11.43 9.51
CA ILE A 288 -14.39 11.56 9.00
C ILE A 288 -15.38 10.88 9.97
N ASN A 289 -16.64 11.29 9.99
CA ASN A 289 -17.71 10.63 10.72
C ASN A 289 -18.64 9.83 9.80
N ASN A 290 -19.64 9.17 10.38
CA ASN A 290 -20.61 8.37 9.66
C ASN A 290 -21.67 9.18 8.87
N HIS A 291 -21.56 10.49 8.84
CA HIS A 291 -22.33 11.39 7.98
C HIS A 291 -21.49 11.91 6.79
N GLY A 292 -20.24 11.45 6.64
CA GLY A 292 -19.34 11.90 5.58
C GLY A 292 -18.69 13.27 5.83
N GLU A 293 -18.81 13.78 7.06
CA GLU A 293 -18.27 15.09 7.44
C GLU A 293 -16.85 14.96 7.98
N VAL A 294 -15.96 15.88 7.57
CA VAL A 294 -14.64 16.01 8.16
C VAL A 294 -14.77 16.53 9.59
N VAL A 295 -14.24 15.81 10.56
CA VAL A 295 -14.27 16.22 11.96
C VAL A 295 -12.88 16.70 12.43
N HIS A 296 -12.89 17.60 13.42
CA HIS A 296 -11.67 18.21 13.98
C HIS A 296 -10.84 19.01 12.97
N VAL A 297 -11.51 19.80 12.11
CA VAL A 297 -10.85 20.63 11.10
C VAL A 297 -9.77 21.52 11.74
N GLY A 298 -8.56 21.50 11.19
CA GLY A 298 -7.41 22.29 11.66
C GLY A 298 -6.70 21.74 12.91
N ASP A 299 -7.12 20.60 13.46
CA ASP A 299 -6.52 20.01 14.66
C ASP A 299 -5.88 18.65 14.31
N ILE A 300 -4.59 18.65 14.05
CA ILE A 300 -3.83 17.44 13.65
C ILE A 300 -3.88 16.35 14.72
N VAL A 301 -3.83 16.71 16.00
CA VAL A 301 -3.84 15.72 17.09
C VAL A 301 -5.17 15.00 17.17
N ARG A 302 -6.28 15.75 17.10
CA ARG A 302 -7.61 15.15 17.11
C ARG A 302 -7.92 14.41 15.82
N GLN A 303 -7.47 14.90 14.66
CA GLN A 303 -7.61 14.17 13.39
C GLN A 303 -6.85 12.85 13.41
N THR A 304 -5.63 12.83 13.95
CA THR A 304 -4.85 11.58 14.10
C THR A 304 -5.60 10.56 14.99
N ARG A 305 -6.15 10.98 16.12
CA ARG A 305 -6.91 10.10 17.02
C ARG A 305 -8.18 9.57 16.36
N ARG A 306 -8.95 10.45 15.69
CA ARG A 306 -10.17 10.03 14.97
C ARG A 306 -9.87 9.08 13.82
N MET A 307 -8.81 9.32 13.08
CA MET A 307 -8.33 8.41 12.04
C MET A 307 -8.02 7.02 12.64
N TRP A 308 -7.36 6.95 13.78
CA TRP A 308 -7.11 5.67 14.47
C TRP A 308 -8.39 4.99 14.92
N GLU A 309 -9.36 5.71 15.48
CA GLU A 309 -10.68 5.17 15.86
C GLU A 309 -11.40 4.55 14.66
N ASN A 310 -11.37 5.22 13.52
CA ASN A 310 -11.98 4.73 12.29
C ASN A 310 -11.29 3.42 11.81
N VAL A 311 -9.96 3.38 11.80
CA VAL A 311 -9.19 2.18 11.41
C VAL A 311 -9.38 1.05 12.42
N GLU A 312 -9.39 1.34 13.72
CA GLU A 312 -9.64 0.35 14.77
C GLU A 312 -10.99 -0.32 14.62
N THR A 313 -12.03 0.46 14.27
CA THR A 313 -13.38 -0.06 14.03
C THR A 313 -13.43 -0.97 12.80
N LEU A 314 -12.75 -0.62 11.70
CA LEU A 314 -12.64 -1.47 10.52
C LEU A 314 -11.88 -2.78 10.82
N LEU A 315 -10.78 -2.70 11.57
CA LEU A 315 -10.03 -3.88 12.00
C LEU A 315 -10.88 -4.78 12.91
N ALA A 316 -11.64 -4.21 13.85
CA ALA A 316 -12.53 -4.96 14.72
C ALA A 316 -13.66 -5.65 13.94
N GLU A 317 -14.26 -5.00 12.94
CA GLU A 317 -15.24 -5.62 12.02
C GLU A 317 -14.62 -6.78 11.24
N ALA A 318 -13.35 -6.66 10.87
CA ALA A 318 -12.60 -7.74 10.24
C ALA A 318 -12.23 -8.87 11.21
N GLY A 319 -12.41 -8.70 12.51
CA GLY A 319 -11.97 -9.65 13.55
C GLY A 319 -10.45 -9.62 13.78
N THR A 320 -9.84 -8.46 13.60
CA THR A 320 -8.41 -8.18 13.83
C THR A 320 -8.23 -6.96 14.73
N THR A 321 -7.01 -6.67 15.10
CA THR A 321 -6.65 -5.54 15.97
C THR A 321 -5.40 -4.82 15.45
N PHE A 322 -5.00 -3.73 16.07
CA PHE A 322 -3.72 -3.07 15.77
C PHE A 322 -2.50 -3.96 16.01
N ALA A 323 -2.59 -4.99 16.86
CA ALA A 323 -1.51 -5.96 17.08
C ALA A 323 -1.27 -6.89 15.88
N ASP A 324 -2.24 -6.98 14.97
CA ASP A 324 -2.18 -7.80 13.76
C ASP A 324 -1.68 -7.03 12.53
N ILE A 325 -1.39 -5.73 12.67
CA ILE A 325 -0.94 -4.91 11.55
C ILE A 325 0.45 -5.35 11.09
N ALA A 326 0.58 -5.58 9.80
CA ALA A 326 1.85 -5.91 9.14
C ALA A 326 2.61 -4.66 8.66
N GLN A 327 1.89 -3.60 8.22
CA GLN A 327 2.48 -2.33 7.80
C GLN A 327 1.45 -1.19 7.87
N ILE A 328 1.95 0.04 8.03
CA ILE A 328 1.17 1.30 7.97
C ILE A 328 1.88 2.28 7.04
N ILE A 329 1.12 2.92 6.15
CA ILE A 329 1.56 4.13 5.45
C ILE A 329 0.76 5.31 5.97
N VAL A 330 1.45 6.36 6.38
CA VAL A 330 0.86 7.59 6.89
C VAL A 330 1.15 8.71 5.91
N TYR A 331 0.10 9.41 5.53
CA TYR A 331 0.14 10.52 4.60
C TYR A 331 -0.15 11.81 5.34
N LEU A 332 0.81 12.73 5.39
CA LEU A 332 0.62 14.07 5.93
C LEU A 332 0.48 15.08 4.80
N ARG A 333 -0.48 15.99 4.95
CA ARG A 333 -0.68 17.07 4.00
C ARG A 333 0.35 18.19 4.18
N ASP A 334 0.79 18.45 5.41
CA ASP A 334 1.73 19.50 5.76
C ASP A 334 2.92 18.94 6.56
N VAL A 335 4.12 19.31 6.16
CA VAL A 335 5.36 18.93 6.85
C VAL A 335 5.42 19.50 8.27
N ALA A 336 4.75 20.63 8.54
CA ALA A 336 4.70 21.26 9.86
C ALA A 336 4.06 20.37 10.93
N ASP A 337 3.22 19.41 10.53
CA ASP A 337 2.56 18.46 11.43
C ASP A 337 3.44 17.25 11.79
N TYR A 338 4.60 17.09 11.15
CA TYR A 338 5.42 15.88 11.27
C TYR A 338 5.88 15.60 12.71
N ASP A 339 6.45 16.60 13.40
CA ASP A 339 7.06 16.38 14.72
C ASP A 339 6.05 15.90 15.76
N ILE A 340 4.81 16.38 15.69
CA ILE A 340 3.75 15.95 16.62
C ILE A 340 3.23 14.58 16.25
N VAL A 341 2.99 14.31 14.95
CA VAL A 341 2.48 13.02 14.47
C VAL A 341 3.52 11.93 14.67
N SER A 342 4.81 12.17 14.39
CA SER A 342 5.86 11.18 14.57
C SER A 342 5.99 10.72 16.04
N ARG A 343 5.86 11.62 17.01
CA ARG A 343 5.81 11.26 18.43
C ARG A 343 4.58 10.41 18.77
N MET A 344 3.41 10.80 18.27
CA MET A 344 2.17 10.05 18.51
C MET A 344 2.25 8.63 17.94
N PHE A 345 2.82 8.45 16.74
CA PHE A 345 3.01 7.13 16.13
C PHE A 345 4.08 6.29 16.84
N ALA A 346 5.20 6.90 17.23
CA ALA A 346 6.25 6.20 17.97
C ALA A 346 5.76 5.69 19.34
N GLU A 347 4.87 6.44 20.01
CA GLU A 347 4.24 6.03 21.26
C GLU A 347 3.23 4.88 21.06
N ARG A 348 2.37 4.98 20.04
CA ARG A 348 1.30 4.00 19.82
C ARG A 348 1.79 2.73 19.12
N PHE A 349 2.75 2.84 18.21
CA PHE A 349 3.24 1.78 17.35
C PHE A 349 4.77 1.62 17.44
N PRO A 350 5.32 1.33 18.62
CA PRO A 350 6.77 1.37 18.83
C PRO A 350 7.55 0.35 18.00
N THR A 351 6.92 -0.74 17.57
CA THR A 351 7.57 -1.82 16.80
C THR A 351 6.87 -2.17 15.49
N THR A 352 5.65 -1.71 15.27
CA THR A 352 4.90 -1.94 14.02
C THR A 352 5.58 -1.22 12.87
N PRO A 353 5.77 -1.85 11.70
CA PRO A 353 6.33 -1.18 10.53
C PRO A 353 5.44 -0.02 10.05
N TYR A 354 5.99 1.19 10.01
CA TYR A 354 5.29 2.34 9.45
C TYR A 354 6.25 3.33 8.79
N VAL A 355 5.73 4.09 7.83
CA VAL A 355 6.41 5.26 7.25
C VAL A 355 5.45 6.45 7.24
N ILE A 356 5.97 7.64 7.57
CA ILE A 356 5.25 8.92 7.48
C ILE A 356 5.82 9.69 6.29
N THR A 357 4.97 10.01 5.33
CA THR A 357 5.35 10.69 4.09
C THR A 357 4.59 11.98 3.89
N LEU A 358 5.20 12.93 3.15
CA LEU A 358 4.50 14.11 2.66
C LEU A 358 3.66 13.71 1.45
N ALA A 359 2.34 13.71 1.61
CA ALA A 359 1.40 13.40 0.56
C ALA A 359 0.07 14.11 0.82
N PRO A 360 -0.30 15.12 0.00
CA PRO A 360 -1.57 15.80 0.18
C PRO A 360 -2.75 14.85 0.07
N VAL A 361 -3.62 14.89 1.09
CA VAL A 361 -4.85 14.10 1.14
C VAL A 361 -5.89 14.73 0.21
N CYS A 362 -6.78 13.94 -0.35
CA CYS A 362 -7.70 14.33 -1.43
C CYS A 362 -8.74 15.42 -1.05
N ARG A 363 -8.87 15.77 0.22
CA ARG A 363 -9.65 16.94 0.69
C ARG A 363 -8.78 17.90 1.48
N PRO A 364 -8.83 19.22 1.20
CA PRO A 364 -7.95 20.20 1.83
C PRO A 364 -8.02 20.25 3.36
N THR A 365 -9.16 19.90 3.95
CA THR A 365 -9.39 19.91 5.41
C THR A 365 -8.95 18.63 6.11
N TRP A 366 -8.58 17.58 5.38
CA TRP A 366 -7.91 16.41 5.95
C TRP A 366 -6.40 16.64 6.02
N LEU A 367 -5.88 16.66 7.23
CA LEU A 367 -4.45 16.91 7.50
C LEU A 367 -3.64 15.61 7.45
N ILE A 368 -4.30 14.49 7.72
CA ILE A 368 -3.67 13.17 7.82
C ILE A 368 -4.61 12.07 7.29
N GLU A 369 -4.00 11.07 6.68
CA GLU A 369 -4.64 9.82 6.26
C GLU A 369 -3.70 8.65 6.53
N MET A 370 -4.23 7.46 6.81
CA MET A 370 -3.43 6.23 6.87
C MET A 370 -4.12 5.09 6.13
N GLU A 371 -3.30 4.19 5.63
CA GLU A 371 -3.69 2.86 5.16
C GLU A 371 -2.87 1.80 5.88
N CYS A 372 -3.38 0.58 5.97
CA CYS A 372 -2.63 -0.52 6.54
C CYS A 372 -3.04 -1.89 5.97
N VAL A 373 -2.15 -2.85 6.16
CA VAL A 373 -2.43 -4.28 5.97
C VAL A 373 -2.32 -4.95 7.32
N ALA A 374 -3.26 -5.84 7.64
CA ALA A 374 -3.18 -6.69 8.83
C ALA A 374 -3.29 -8.17 8.42
N ILE A 375 -2.59 -9.03 9.15
CA ILE A 375 -2.62 -10.48 8.96
C ILE A 375 -2.80 -11.11 10.34
N SER A 376 -3.84 -11.94 10.48
CA SER A 376 -4.12 -12.64 11.73
C SER A 376 -4.33 -14.14 11.51
N PRO A 377 -4.08 -15.00 12.49
CA PRO A 377 -4.44 -16.40 12.39
C PRO A 377 -5.96 -16.54 12.30
N CYS A 378 -6.41 -17.48 11.51
CA CYS A 378 -7.77 -17.99 11.58
C CYS A 378 -7.76 -19.51 11.37
N SER A 379 -8.87 -20.15 11.64
CA SER A 379 -9.04 -21.56 11.36
C SER A 379 -10.39 -21.74 10.64
N ASN A 380 -10.32 -22.00 9.34
CA ASN A 380 -11.50 -22.17 8.52
C ASN A 380 -11.33 -23.34 7.55
N ASN A 381 -11.79 -24.52 7.97
CA ASN A 381 -11.67 -25.76 7.23
C ASN A 381 -12.46 -25.79 5.88
N ASN A 382 -13.27 -24.76 5.59
CA ASN A 382 -13.97 -24.64 4.31
C ASN A 382 -13.05 -24.09 3.20
N PHE A 383 -11.92 -23.49 3.56
CA PHE A 383 -11.00 -22.87 2.62
C PHE A 383 -9.63 -23.56 2.68
N ARG A 384 -8.90 -23.50 1.57
CA ARG A 384 -7.51 -23.93 1.53
C ARG A 384 -6.66 -22.99 2.38
N ASP A 385 -5.60 -23.49 2.97
CA ASP A 385 -4.57 -22.68 3.62
C ASP A 385 -3.92 -21.72 2.60
N PHE A 386 -3.47 -20.59 3.14
CA PHE A 386 -2.67 -19.63 2.39
C PHE A 386 -1.38 -20.26 1.94
#